data_2bef0f790db327854ab9e5c44b2f306c
#
_entry.id   2bef0f790db327854ab9e5c44b2f306c
#
_cell.length_a   1.000
_cell.length_b   1.000
_cell.length_c   1.000
_cell.angle_alpha   90.00
_cell.angle_beta   90.00
_cell.angle_gamma   90.00
#
_symmetry.space_group_name_H-M   'P 1'
#
loop_
_entity.id
_entity.type
_entity.pdbx_description
1 polymer ?
#
loop_
_entity_poly.entity_id
_entity_poly.type
_entity_poly.pdbx_seq_one_letter_code
_entity_poly.pdbx_strand_id
1 'polypeptide(L)'
;DGQDIIEKEGYIKVDEKAEAYKAGDAKGKVVVMGSSSVGPVMEKLAEAYQKTNKNITVEVQVSDSTTGINSATEGVCDIGMASRELKDEETEKGVKATEIAKDGIAVIVNNDNDLEELSSDQVKSIFTGDITDWEDVTK
;
A
#
# COMPACT_ATOMS: atom_id res chain seq x y z
N ASP A 1 9.84 11.74 8.14
CA ASP A 1 10.53 10.52 7.70
C ASP A 1 9.70 9.64 6.77
N GLY A 2 9.64 8.31 7.01
CA GLY A 2 8.92 7.40 6.12
C GLY A 2 7.44 7.74 5.93
N GLN A 3 6.74 8.08 6.99
CA GLN A 3 5.33 8.48 6.93
C GLN A 3 5.09 9.79 6.16
N ASP A 4 6.05 10.72 6.18
CA ASP A 4 5.97 11.95 5.38
C ASP A 4 6.18 11.70 3.88
N ILE A 5 6.97 10.67 3.54
CA ILE A 5 7.12 10.22 2.16
C ILE A 5 5.82 9.59 1.68
N ILE A 6 5.21 8.73 2.49
CA ILE A 6 3.93 8.08 2.22
C ILE A 6 2.84 9.12 1.89
N GLU A 7 2.72 10.15 2.71
CA GLU A 7 1.74 11.24 2.50
C GLU A 7 2.03 12.04 1.22
N LYS A 8 3.30 12.35 0.94
CA LYS A 8 3.71 13.05 -0.28
C LYS A 8 3.41 12.27 -1.56
N GLU A 9 3.45 10.95 -1.49
CA GLU A 9 3.11 10.05 -2.60
C GLU A 9 1.58 9.81 -2.72
N GLY A 10 0.76 10.49 -1.91
CA GLY A 10 -0.70 10.46 -1.99
C GLY A 10 -1.37 9.37 -1.17
N TYR A 11 -0.64 8.66 -0.34
CA TYR A 11 -1.19 7.64 0.56
C TYR A 11 -1.52 8.22 1.93
N ILE A 12 -2.30 7.49 2.71
CA ILE A 12 -2.70 7.87 4.06
C ILE A 12 -1.70 7.29 5.06
N LYS A 13 -1.18 8.13 5.96
CA LYS A 13 -0.32 7.71 7.07
C LYS A 13 -1.01 6.71 7.99
N VAL A 14 -0.26 5.76 8.51
CA VAL A 14 -0.74 4.81 9.53
C VAL A 14 -0.21 5.14 10.93
N ASP A 15 0.83 5.97 11.02
CA ASP A 15 1.40 6.44 12.28
C ASP A 15 1.83 7.91 12.17
N GLU A 16 1.00 8.80 12.74
CA GLU A 16 1.28 10.24 12.77
C GLU A 16 2.39 10.63 13.79
N LYS A 17 2.71 9.71 14.70
CA LYS A 17 3.68 9.91 15.79
C LYS A 17 4.99 9.13 15.59
N ALA A 18 5.18 8.56 14.39
CA ALA A 18 6.38 7.82 14.08
C ALA A 18 7.65 8.65 14.39
N GLU A 19 8.52 8.10 15.21
CA GLU A 19 9.78 8.75 15.54
C GLU A 19 10.68 8.86 14.31
N ALA A 20 11.54 9.88 14.31
CA ALA A 20 12.54 10.06 13.27
C ALA A 20 13.50 8.86 13.25
N TYR A 21 13.70 8.28 12.09
CA TYR A 21 14.65 7.18 11.92
C TYR A 21 16.08 7.66 12.19
N LYS A 22 16.80 6.87 12.97
CA LYS A 22 18.23 7.09 13.24
C LYS A 22 19.06 6.04 12.50
N ALA A 23 20.04 6.51 11.70
CA ALA A 23 20.94 5.61 11.01
C ALA A 23 21.71 4.71 11.98
N GLY A 24 21.93 3.47 11.57
CA GLY A 24 22.81 2.51 12.25
C GLY A 24 24.02 2.18 11.39
N ASP A 25 24.83 1.24 11.89
CA ASP A 25 26.04 0.76 11.20
C ASP A 25 25.77 -0.47 10.31
N ALA A 26 24.51 -0.76 10.01
CA ALA A 26 24.13 -1.89 9.17
C ALA A 26 24.68 -1.74 7.75
N LYS A 27 25.04 -2.86 7.15
CA LYS A 27 25.56 -2.95 5.78
C LYS A 27 25.05 -4.20 5.10
N GLY A 28 24.91 -4.13 3.78
CA GLY A 28 24.49 -5.27 2.98
C GLY A 28 23.44 -4.88 1.93
N LYS A 29 22.71 -5.89 1.46
CA LYS A 29 21.65 -5.75 0.48
C LYS A 29 20.33 -6.22 1.08
N VAL A 30 19.26 -5.50 0.79
CA VAL A 30 17.87 -5.86 1.10
C VAL A 30 17.12 -5.99 -0.21
N VAL A 31 16.48 -7.12 -0.44
CA VAL A 31 15.64 -7.39 -1.61
C VAL A 31 14.18 -7.28 -1.22
N VAL A 32 13.46 -6.40 -1.92
CA VAL A 32 12.03 -6.14 -1.71
C VAL A 32 11.29 -6.53 -2.98
N MET A 33 10.28 -7.40 -2.88
CA MET A 33 9.52 -7.89 -4.04
C MET A 33 8.02 -7.83 -3.82
N GLY A 34 7.25 -7.57 -4.87
CA GLY A 34 5.79 -7.76 -4.83
C GLY A 34 4.98 -6.64 -5.47
N SER A 35 3.86 -6.31 -4.85
CA SER A 35 2.77 -5.49 -5.37
C SER A 35 3.20 -4.27 -6.18
N SER A 36 2.71 -4.18 -7.41
CA SER A 36 2.91 -3.02 -8.28
C SER A 36 2.29 -1.73 -7.75
N SER A 37 1.21 -1.83 -6.97
CA SER A 37 0.60 -0.66 -6.31
C SER A 37 1.47 -0.09 -5.19
N VAL A 38 2.27 -0.93 -4.53
CA VAL A 38 3.19 -0.52 -3.45
C VAL A 38 4.56 -0.08 -4.00
N GLY A 39 4.92 -0.56 -5.20
CA GLY A 39 6.21 -0.31 -5.83
C GLY A 39 6.65 1.17 -5.80
N PRO A 40 5.86 2.12 -6.32
CA PRO A 40 6.26 3.53 -6.40
C PRO A 40 6.62 4.13 -5.03
N VAL A 41 5.80 3.91 -4.00
CA VAL A 41 6.09 4.43 -2.66
C VAL A 41 7.29 3.70 -2.03
N MET A 42 7.43 2.40 -2.28
CA MET A 42 8.57 1.62 -1.77
C MET A 42 9.90 2.08 -2.37
N GLU A 43 9.94 2.43 -3.66
CA GLU A 43 11.12 3.01 -4.30
C GLU A 43 11.54 4.32 -3.63
N LYS A 44 10.59 5.20 -3.29
CA LYS A 44 10.86 6.46 -2.58
C LYS A 44 11.37 6.23 -1.16
N LEU A 45 10.79 5.26 -0.46
CA LEU A 45 11.25 4.87 0.88
C LEU A 45 12.66 4.27 0.82
N ALA A 46 12.93 3.41 -0.16
CA ALA A 46 14.26 2.82 -0.38
C ALA A 46 15.32 3.88 -0.70
N GLU A 47 14.99 4.84 -1.59
CA GLU A 47 15.87 5.97 -1.90
C GLU A 47 16.20 6.80 -0.66
N ALA A 48 15.20 7.15 0.13
CA ALA A 48 15.39 7.93 1.36
C ALA A 48 16.20 7.15 2.41
N TYR A 49 15.93 5.85 2.56
CA TYR A 49 16.65 4.98 3.48
C TYR A 49 18.13 4.86 3.12
N GLN A 50 18.46 4.66 1.84
CA GLN A 50 19.84 4.56 1.34
C GLN A 50 20.60 5.89 1.45
N LYS A 51 19.92 7.05 1.38
CA LYS A 51 20.55 8.35 1.64
C LYS A 51 21.09 8.46 3.07
N THR A 52 20.39 7.85 4.02
CA THR A 52 20.76 7.85 5.44
C THR A 52 21.72 6.70 5.77
N ASN A 53 21.60 5.56 5.10
CA ASN A 53 22.37 4.33 5.34
C ASN A 53 23.23 3.99 4.12
N LYS A 54 24.37 4.63 3.99
CA LYS A 54 25.26 4.55 2.82
C LYS A 54 25.82 3.16 2.51
N ASN A 55 25.82 2.27 3.51
CA ASN A 55 26.36 0.92 3.39
C ASN A 55 25.29 -0.13 3.09
N ILE A 56 24.04 0.29 2.88
CA ILE A 56 22.91 -0.59 2.52
C ILE A 56 22.46 -0.30 1.09
N THR A 57 22.23 -1.36 0.33
CA THR A 57 21.56 -1.30 -0.97
C THR A 57 20.18 -1.93 -0.84
N VAL A 58 19.14 -1.23 -1.27
CA VAL A 58 17.77 -1.76 -1.35
C VAL A 58 17.41 -1.96 -2.81
N GLU A 59 17.07 -3.19 -3.18
CA GLU A 59 16.60 -3.53 -4.52
C GLU A 59 15.09 -3.77 -4.47
N VAL A 60 14.33 -3.00 -5.23
CA VAL A 60 12.86 -3.12 -5.33
C VAL A 60 12.51 -3.79 -6.64
N GLN A 61 11.79 -4.91 -6.58
CA GLN A 61 11.31 -5.66 -7.74
C GLN A 61 9.79 -5.69 -7.72
N VAL A 62 9.18 -5.19 -8.77
CA VAL A 62 7.72 -5.04 -8.87
C VAL A 62 7.11 -6.26 -9.56
N SER A 63 6.06 -6.81 -8.95
CA SER A 63 5.24 -7.91 -9.46
C SER A 63 3.80 -7.79 -8.96
N ASP A 64 3.22 -8.84 -8.41
CA ASP A 64 1.93 -8.84 -7.73
C ASP A 64 2.06 -9.20 -6.24
N SER A 65 0.97 -8.97 -5.46
CA SER A 65 0.97 -9.22 -4.01
C SER A 65 1.22 -10.69 -3.66
N THR A 66 0.67 -11.62 -4.42
CA THR A 66 0.81 -13.07 -4.14
C THR A 66 2.25 -13.52 -4.37
N THR A 67 2.87 -13.07 -5.46
CA THR A 67 4.28 -13.32 -5.76
C THR A 67 5.17 -12.74 -4.66
N GLY A 68 4.90 -11.51 -4.18
CA GLY A 68 5.65 -10.88 -3.09
C GLY A 68 5.58 -11.68 -1.79
N ILE A 69 4.37 -12.09 -1.40
CA ILE A 69 4.15 -12.90 -0.18
C ILE A 69 4.85 -14.25 -0.28
N ASN A 70 4.71 -14.95 -1.41
CA ASN A 70 5.37 -16.25 -1.60
C ASN A 70 6.89 -16.11 -1.58
N SER A 71 7.45 -15.10 -2.27
CA SER A 71 8.89 -14.84 -2.26
C SER A 71 9.45 -14.57 -0.87
N ALA A 72 8.72 -13.84 -0.02
CA ALA A 72 9.10 -13.62 1.37
C ALA A 72 9.00 -14.92 2.20
N THR A 73 7.95 -15.71 1.99
CA THR A 73 7.74 -16.99 2.66
C THR A 73 8.86 -17.99 2.33
N GLU A 74 9.31 -18.01 1.08
CA GLU A 74 10.34 -18.92 0.57
C GLU A 74 11.77 -18.39 0.80
N GLY A 75 11.93 -17.18 1.35
CA GLY A 75 13.23 -16.56 1.58
C GLY A 75 13.93 -16.10 0.29
N VAL A 76 13.21 -15.93 -0.81
CA VAL A 76 13.71 -15.39 -2.07
C VAL A 76 13.92 -13.88 -1.97
N CYS A 77 13.13 -13.19 -1.16
CA CYS A 77 13.32 -11.80 -0.80
C CYS A 77 13.26 -11.61 0.72
N ASP A 78 13.78 -10.47 1.19
CA ASP A 78 13.78 -10.11 2.61
C ASP A 78 12.45 -9.50 3.04
N ILE A 79 11.79 -8.78 2.13
CA ILE A 79 10.53 -8.09 2.37
C ILE A 79 9.58 -8.32 1.18
N GLY A 80 8.38 -8.84 1.47
CA GLY A 80 7.30 -8.96 0.49
C GLY A 80 6.41 -7.70 0.52
N MET A 81 6.06 -7.17 -0.65
CA MET A 81 5.08 -6.08 -0.78
C MET A 81 3.70 -6.64 -1.13
N ALA A 82 2.67 -6.22 -0.40
CA ALA A 82 1.29 -6.58 -0.67
C ALA A 82 0.38 -5.37 -0.54
N SER A 83 -0.60 -5.24 -1.42
CA SER A 83 -1.68 -4.24 -1.39
C SER A 83 -3.01 -4.85 -0.92
N ARG A 84 -2.95 -5.88 -0.12
CA ARG A 84 -4.05 -6.58 0.54
C ARG A 84 -3.58 -7.19 1.85
N GLU A 85 -4.53 -7.56 2.68
CA GLU A 85 -4.25 -8.35 3.88
C GLU A 85 -3.72 -9.75 3.54
N LEU A 86 -2.98 -10.33 4.47
CA LEU A 86 -2.57 -11.73 4.39
C LEU A 86 -3.78 -12.65 4.60
N LYS A 87 -3.82 -13.73 3.85
CA LYS A 87 -4.76 -14.83 4.11
C LYS A 87 -4.28 -15.64 5.31
N ASP A 88 -5.21 -16.36 5.95
CA ASP A 88 -4.87 -17.24 7.10
C ASP A 88 -3.75 -18.22 6.74
N GLU A 89 -3.83 -18.87 5.59
CA GLU A 89 -2.81 -19.82 5.09
C GLU A 89 -1.42 -19.19 4.84
N GLU A 90 -1.36 -17.86 4.56
CA GLU A 90 -0.12 -17.11 4.38
C GLU A 90 0.49 -16.76 5.75
N THR A 91 -0.35 -16.37 6.70
CA THR A 91 0.06 -16.09 8.08
C THR A 91 0.61 -17.34 8.77
N GLU A 92 -0.01 -18.52 8.57
CA GLU A 92 0.45 -19.81 9.09
C GLU A 92 1.85 -20.19 8.61
N LYS A 93 2.29 -19.69 7.46
CA LYS A 93 3.65 -19.89 6.94
C LYS A 93 4.71 -19.03 7.63
N GLY A 94 4.35 -18.23 8.63
CA GLY A 94 5.26 -17.50 9.48
C GLY A 94 5.66 -16.12 8.97
N VAL A 95 5.06 -15.60 7.88
CA VAL A 95 5.25 -14.20 7.47
C VAL A 95 4.43 -13.28 8.38
N LYS A 96 4.99 -12.10 8.67
CA LYS A 96 4.35 -11.08 9.50
C LYS A 96 4.02 -9.86 8.64
N ALA A 97 2.76 -9.44 8.63
CA ALA A 97 2.36 -8.19 8.01
C ALA A 97 2.71 -6.98 8.88
N THR A 98 3.18 -5.94 8.22
CA THR A 98 3.33 -4.60 8.80
C THR A 98 2.67 -3.61 7.85
N GLU A 99 1.60 -2.96 8.30
CA GLU A 99 0.94 -1.91 7.54
C GLU A 99 1.84 -0.68 7.50
N ILE A 100 2.15 -0.20 6.29
CA ILE A 100 3.00 0.98 6.09
C ILE A 100 2.22 2.20 5.64
N ALA A 101 1.10 2.00 4.94
CA ALA A 101 0.24 3.03 4.37
C ALA A 101 -1.18 2.49 4.19
N LYS A 102 -2.15 3.39 4.11
CA LYS A 102 -3.50 3.08 3.61
C LYS A 102 -3.70 3.77 2.28
N ASP A 103 -4.41 3.10 1.39
CA ASP A 103 -4.85 3.65 0.12
C ASP A 103 -6.35 3.89 0.14
N GLY A 104 -6.79 5.01 -0.44
CA GLY A 104 -8.19 5.38 -0.55
C GLY A 104 -8.68 5.24 -1.98
N ILE A 105 -9.80 4.58 -2.17
CA ILE A 105 -10.48 4.51 -3.47
C ILE A 105 -11.58 5.56 -3.48
N ALA A 106 -11.47 6.55 -4.37
CA ALA A 106 -12.50 7.55 -4.56
C ALA A 106 -13.44 7.14 -5.70
N VAL A 107 -14.74 7.22 -5.46
CA VAL A 107 -15.74 7.16 -6.52
C VAL A 107 -15.90 8.57 -7.07
N ILE A 108 -15.62 8.74 -8.36
CA ILE A 108 -15.74 10.05 -9.02
C ILE A 108 -16.95 10.06 -9.94
N VAL A 109 -17.64 11.19 -9.97
CA VAL A 109 -18.76 11.46 -10.86
C VAL A 109 -18.49 12.72 -11.70
N ASN A 110 -19.33 12.98 -12.72
CA ASN A 110 -19.21 14.22 -13.50
C ASN A 110 -19.46 15.44 -12.60
N ASN A 111 -18.76 16.56 -12.88
CA ASN A 111 -18.91 17.80 -12.12
C ASN A 111 -20.32 18.41 -12.17
N ASP A 112 -21.12 18.04 -13.17
CA ASP A 112 -22.53 18.46 -13.29
C ASP A 112 -23.48 17.56 -12.47
N ASN A 113 -22.96 16.57 -11.75
CA ASN A 113 -23.75 15.73 -10.85
C ASN A 113 -23.78 16.36 -9.46
N ASP A 114 -24.97 16.59 -8.93
CA ASP A 114 -25.21 17.25 -7.65
C ASP A 114 -24.96 16.36 -6.42
N LEU A 115 -24.50 15.11 -6.63
CA LEU A 115 -24.18 14.20 -5.53
C LEU A 115 -22.92 14.61 -4.80
N GLU A 116 -23.03 14.87 -3.50
CA GLU A 116 -21.90 15.22 -2.63
C GLU A 116 -21.30 13.98 -1.94
N GLU A 117 -22.10 12.95 -1.66
CA GLU A 117 -21.66 11.74 -0.96
C GLU A 117 -22.44 10.50 -1.40
N LEU A 118 -21.83 9.34 -1.24
CA LEU A 118 -22.42 8.03 -1.45
C LEU A 118 -22.05 7.10 -0.30
N SER A 119 -23.03 6.38 0.24
CA SER A 119 -22.75 5.27 1.15
C SER A 119 -22.19 4.05 0.38
N SER A 120 -21.51 3.16 1.09
CA SER A 120 -21.00 1.92 0.50
C SER A 120 -22.12 1.04 -0.11
N ASP A 121 -23.31 1.06 0.49
CA ASP A 121 -24.45 0.29 -0.02
C ASP A 121 -25.01 0.92 -1.30
N GLN A 122 -25.06 2.24 -1.41
CA GLN A 122 -25.43 2.94 -2.64
C GLN A 122 -24.42 2.67 -3.75
N VAL A 123 -23.11 2.75 -3.47
CA VAL A 123 -22.06 2.38 -4.43
C VAL A 123 -22.27 0.96 -4.91
N LYS A 124 -22.49 0.01 -4.00
CA LYS A 124 -22.76 -1.39 -4.35
C LYS A 124 -23.98 -1.50 -5.26
N SER A 125 -25.10 -0.88 -4.89
CA SER A 125 -26.35 -0.97 -5.67
C SER A 125 -26.22 -0.38 -7.09
N ILE A 126 -25.44 0.68 -7.25
CA ILE A 126 -25.11 1.26 -8.56
C ILE A 126 -24.29 0.26 -9.40
N PHE A 127 -23.24 -0.32 -8.83
CA PHE A 127 -22.36 -1.22 -9.58
C PHE A 127 -22.95 -2.61 -9.81
N THR A 128 -23.94 -3.04 -9.02
CA THR A 128 -24.71 -4.28 -9.27
C THR A 128 -25.91 -4.07 -10.21
N GLY A 129 -26.26 -2.81 -10.52
CA GLY A 129 -27.37 -2.47 -11.40
C GLY A 129 -28.74 -2.47 -10.71
N ASP A 130 -28.77 -2.48 -9.37
CA ASP A 130 -30.02 -2.32 -8.60
C ASP A 130 -30.51 -0.87 -8.64
N ILE A 131 -29.61 0.09 -8.78
CA ILE A 131 -29.89 1.51 -9.05
C ILE A 131 -29.26 1.84 -10.40
N THR A 132 -30.09 2.33 -11.32
CA THR A 132 -29.68 2.69 -12.69
C THR A 132 -29.88 4.15 -13.03
N ASP A 133 -30.51 4.91 -12.17
CA ASP A 133 -30.75 6.34 -12.33
C ASP A 133 -30.24 7.12 -11.11
N TRP A 134 -29.61 8.27 -11.35
CA TRP A 134 -29.09 9.12 -10.28
C TRP A 134 -30.18 9.67 -9.36
N GLU A 135 -31.40 9.88 -9.90
CA GLU A 135 -32.55 10.33 -9.10
C GLU A 135 -32.98 9.32 -8.03
N ASP A 136 -32.63 8.05 -8.18
CA ASP A 136 -32.95 6.98 -7.22
C ASP A 136 -31.90 6.80 -6.14
N VAL A 137 -30.71 7.41 -6.27
CA VAL A 137 -29.63 7.31 -5.29
C VAL A 137 -29.93 8.06 -4.00
N THR A 138 -30.70 9.13 -4.07
CA THR A 138 -30.98 10.07 -2.96
C THR A 138 -32.25 9.74 -2.17
N LYS A 139 -32.92 8.65 -2.48
CA LYS A 139 -34.11 8.14 -1.77
C LYS A 139 -33.69 6.99 -0.81
#